data_19f9c8ff126956f2f60c3fcfe8685a8d
#
_entry.id   19f9c8ff126956f2f60c3fcfe8685a8d
#
_cell.length_a   1.000
_cell.length_b   1.000
_cell.length_c   1.000
_cell.angle_alpha   90.00
_cell.angle_beta   90.00
_cell.angle_gamma   90.00
#
_symmetry.space_group_name_H-M   'P 1'
#
loop_
_entity.id
_entity.type
_entity.pdbx_description
1 polymer ?
#
loop_
_entity_poly.entity_id
_entity_poly.type
_entity_poly.pdbx_seq_one_letter_code
_entity_poly.pdbx_strand_id
1 'polypeptide(L)'
;MKKYAELITKYINEQKYKILREPSGKLPHKFIVPGACYAQEIWDWDSWLTDVAISNTLKTDEEKNAFSEYQKGCVLNFLDNMYDNGSIPFMTSGESTFCESESGESNGAKPVIVQHALFVCKFLGDFSWLKDQYAKLKKFLNYYETNCKHESGLYFFIDDWAIGVDNDPCTFYRPKRSSGSIYLNCLMYKELLAMSEISENLGYNEDNILYQNMAKSLKSAIQEHCFDERNGFYYSVDLDLLPIDNSHWIHMGCPRHWNTLIRKIDVWSGFLAMWAGIATQSQAERMVKENYLKSNIFYSDYGIRTLSKSEKMYLIKESGNPSCWLGPIWGVSNYLTFKALLKYGYNDLAKEIAEKTVTLFGRDVENCGEFHEYYDPETGEGISNQGFQSWNLLVSNMISYLNGEPFTEE
;
A
#
# COMPACT_ATOMS: atom_id res chain seq x y z
N MET A 1 21.01 -18.86 -1.06
CA MET A 1 19.69 -18.68 -1.65
C MET A 1 18.78 -19.90 -1.45
N LYS A 2 18.99 -21.05 -2.10
CA LYS A 2 18.11 -22.24 -2.02
C LYS A 2 17.76 -22.65 -0.57
N LYS A 3 18.74 -22.74 0.33
CA LYS A 3 18.54 -23.05 1.75
C LYS A 3 17.51 -22.09 2.41
N TYR A 4 17.63 -20.80 2.16
CA TYR A 4 16.72 -19.82 2.77
C TYR A 4 15.32 -19.88 2.16
N ALA A 5 15.20 -20.10 0.85
CA ALA A 5 13.90 -20.30 0.22
C ALA A 5 13.16 -21.52 0.80
N GLU A 6 13.86 -22.64 0.98
CA GLU A 6 13.30 -23.85 1.60
C GLU A 6 12.89 -23.60 3.06
N LEU A 7 13.74 -22.90 3.84
CA LEU A 7 13.48 -22.56 5.24
C LEU A 7 12.24 -21.66 5.37
N ILE A 8 12.16 -20.59 4.57
CA ILE A 8 11.02 -19.67 4.55
C ILE A 8 9.75 -20.39 4.12
N THR A 9 9.80 -21.21 3.07
CA THR A 9 8.63 -21.98 2.60
C THR A 9 8.09 -22.90 3.69
N LYS A 10 8.98 -23.58 4.41
CA LYS A 10 8.59 -24.40 5.55
C LYS A 10 7.94 -23.56 6.64
N TYR A 11 8.60 -22.45 7.04
CA TYR A 11 8.10 -21.53 8.04
C TYR A 11 6.69 -20.99 7.69
N ILE A 12 6.51 -20.50 6.47
CA ILE A 12 5.20 -19.99 6.02
C ILE A 12 4.12 -21.07 6.10
N ASN A 13 4.41 -22.28 5.65
CA ASN A 13 3.44 -23.37 5.70
C ASN A 13 3.04 -23.77 7.14
N GLU A 14 3.92 -23.59 8.11
CA GLU A 14 3.65 -23.83 9.52
C GLU A 14 2.88 -22.67 10.20
N GLN A 15 3.07 -21.44 9.71
CA GLN A 15 2.54 -20.23 10.36
C GLN A 15 1.24 -19.71 9.72
N LYS A 16 1.05 -19.86 8.39
CA LYS A 16 -0.05 -19.21 7.64
C LYS A 16 -1.45 -19.44 8.19
N TYR A 17 -1.69 -20.60 8.84
CA TYR A 17 -3.00 -20.89 9.45
C TYR A 17 -3.16 -20.31 10.85
N LYS A 18 -2.07 -19.92 11.53
CA LYS A 18 -2.12 -19.35 12.87
C LYS A 18 -2.60 -17.90 12.92
N ILE A 19 -2.67 -17.24 11.76
CA ILE A 19 -3.18 -15.88 11.62
C ILE A 19 -4.62 -15.83 11.08
N LEU A 20 -5.27 -16.96 10.96
CA LEU A 20 -6.68 -17.06 10.59
C LEU A 20 -7.56 -17.00 11.85
N ARG A 21 -8.67 -16.28 11.79
CA ARG A 21 -9.58 -16.08 12.92
C ARG A 21 -11.02 -16.38 12.53
N GLU A 22 -11.73 -16.96 13.48
CA GLU A 22 -13.19 -17.13 13.43
C GLU A 22 -13.89 -15.80 13.77
N PRO A 23 -15.18 -15.65 13.40
CA PRO A 23 -15.96 -14.46 13.68
C PRO A 23 -15.94 -14.07 15.16
N SER A 24 -15.82 -12.77 15.45
CA SER A 24 -15.76 -12.26 16.83
C SER A 24 -16.29 -10.82 16.91
N GLY A 25 -17.33 -10.60 17.68
CA GLY A 25 -17.88 -9.26 18.01
C GLY A 25 -18.21 -8.43 16.76
N LYS A 26 -17.47 -7.34 16.54
CA LYS A 26 -17.64 -6.44 15.37
C LYS A 26 -17.15 -7.05 14.06
N LEU A 27 -16.53 -8.22 14.07
CA LEU A 27 -16.03 -8.96 12.93
C LEU A 27 -16.91 -10.22 12.70
N PRO A 28 -18.08 -10.09 12.05
CA PRO A 28 -19.04 -11.19 11.88
C PRO A 28 -18.60 -12.27 10.87
N HIS A 29 -17.52 -12.04 10.12
CA HIS A 29 -16.99 -12.98 9.14
C HIS A 29 -15.60 -13.48 9.56
N LYS A 30 -15.15 -14.61 9.02
CA LYS A 30 -13.78 -15.10 9.17
C LYS A 30 -12.77 -14.07 8.63
N PHE A 31 -11.60 -13.98 9.24
CA PHE A 31 -10.64 -12.93 8.84
C PHE A 31 -9.18 -13.33 9.05
N ILE A 32 -8.30 -12.52 8.49
CA ILE A 32 -6.84 -12.67 8.54
C ILE A 32 -6.27 -11.54 9.38
N VAL A 33 -5.39 -11.87 10.32
CA VAL A 33 -4.70 -10.89 11.17
C VAL A 33 -3.22 -10.78 10.82
N PRO A 34 -2.53 -9.64 11.12
CA PRO A 34 -1.10 -9.49 10.83
C PRO A 34 -0.20 -10.43 11.65
N GLY A 35 -0.66 -10.89 12.80
CA GLY A 35 0.14 -11.70 13.74
C GLY A 35 0.86 -10.86 14.79
N ALA A 36 1.69 -11.49 15.60
CA ALA A 36 2.42 -10.87 16.71
C ALA A 36 1.50 -10.05 17.63
N CYS A 37 1.81 -8.78 17.90
CA CYS A 37 0.98 -7.92 18.75
C CYS A 37 -0.38 -7.55 18.11
N TYR A 38 -0.57 -7.74 16.81
CA TYR A 38 -1.81 -7.45 16.06
C TYR A 38 -2.70 -8.70 15.85
N ALA A 39 -2.71 -9.62 16.80
CA ALA A 39 -3.29 -10.96 16.64
C ALA A 39 -4.82 -11.03 16.74
N GLN A 40 -5.54 -9.93 17.01
CA GLN A 40 -6.98 -9.93 17.25
C GLN A 40 -7.76 -8.93 16.37
N GLU A 41 -7.08 -8.28 15.42
CA GLU A 41 -7.63 -7.18 14.64
C GLU A 41 -7.32 -7.32 13.16
N ILE A 42 -8.19 -6.77 12.32
CA ILE A 42 -7.94 -6.59 10.90
C ILE A 42 -7.44 -5.16 10.63
N TRP A 43 -6.49 -5.06 9.73
CA TRP A 43 -5.96 -3.82 9.19
C TRP A 43 -6.12 -3.85 7.67
N ASP A 44 -6.38 -2.71 7.04
CA ASP A 44 -6.81 -2.64 5.64
C ASP A 44 -5.82 -3.29 4.64
N TRP A 45 -4.64 -2.71 4.45
CA TRP A 45 -3.66 -3.23 3.49
C TRP A 45 -2.95 -4.51 3.97
N ASP A 46 -2.87 -4.73 5.32
CA ASP A 46 -2.34 -5.97 5.89
C ASP A 46 -3.17 -7.15 5.47
N SER A 47 -4.50 -7.08 5.66
CA SER A 47 -5.43 -8.16 5.30
C SER A 47 -5.35 -8.48 3.81
N TRP A 48 -5.31 -7.43 2.94
CA TRP A 48 -5.19 -7.61 1.50
C TRP A 48 -3.89 -8.28 1.09
N LEU A 49 -2.74 -7.72 1.51
CA LEU A 49 -1.43 -8.21 1.07
C LEU A 49 -1.10 -9.59 1.69
N THR A 50 -1.59 -9.86 2.89
CA THR A 50 -1.50 -11.19 3.51
C THR A 50 -2.32 -12.23 2.74
N ASP A 51 -3.53 -11.85 2.29
CA ASP A 51 -4.37 -12.71 1.45
C ASP A 51 -3.65 -13.07 0.14
N VAL A 52 -3.09 -12.09 -0.57
CA VAL A 52 -2.28 -12.31 -1.79
C VAL A 52 -1.15 -13.32 -1.51
N ALA A 53 -0.44 -13.15 -0.39
CA ALA A 53 0.69 -14.00 -0.03
C ALA A 53 0.27 -15.44 0.32
N ILE A 54 -0.78 -15.63 1.13
CA ILE A 54 -1.28 -16.97 1.48
C ILE A 54 -1.80 -17.67 0.23
N SER A 55 -2.55 -16.97 -0.61
CA SER A 55 -3.10 -17.49 -1.86
C SER A 55 -2.03 -18.08 -2.77
N ASN A 56 -0.82 -17.51 -2.79
CA ASN A 56 0.34 -18.02 -3.52
C ASN A 56 0.81 -19.40 -3.01
N THR A 57 0.49 -19.76 -1.78
CA THR A 57 0.94 -21.00 -1.14
C THR A 57 -0.08 -22.13 -1.20
N LEU A 58 -1.31 -21.87 -1.68
CA LEU A 58 -2.39 -22.86 -1.76
C LEU A 58 -2.20 -23.75 -2.99
N LYS A 59 -2.20 -25.05 -2.79
CA LYS A 59 -1.85 -26.03 -3.85
C LYS A 59 -3.07 -26.78 -4.39
N THR A 60 -4.10 -26.97 -3.58
CA THR A 60 -5.28 -27.77 -3.95
C THR A 60 -6.53 -26.91 -3.97
N ASP A 61 -7.55 -27.37 -4.71
CA ASP A 61 -8.85 -26.68 -4.74
C ASP A 61 -9.57 -26.75 -3.38
N GLU A 62 -9.30 -27.81 -2.58
CA GLU A 62 -9.81 -27.93 -1.20
C GLU A 62 -9.23 -26.82 -0.32
N GLU A 63 -7.91 -26.59 -0.38
CA GLU A 63 -7.25 -25.48 0.34
C GLU A 63 -7.81 -24.12 -0.08
N LYS A 64 -7.97 -23.89 -1.39
CA LYS A 64 -8.54 -22.64 -1.94
C LYS A 64 -9.98 -22.42 -1.47
N ASN A 65 -10.81 -23.47 -1.54
CA ASN A 65 -12.20 -23.39 -1.10
C ASN A 65 -12.31 -23.12 0.40
N ALA A 66 -11.53 -23.80 1.23
CA ALA A 66 -11.51 -23.59 2.69
C ALA A 66 -11.03 -22.17 3.05
N PHE A 67 -10.09 -21.63 2.30
CA PHE A 67 -9.53 -20.30 2.52
C PHE A 67 -10.45 -19.17 2.01
N SER A 68 -11.31 -19.45 1.03
CA SER A 68 -12.17 -18.45 0.39
C SER A 68 -13.09 -17.69 1.38
N GLU A 69 -13.51 -18.32 2.47
CA GLU A 69 -14.32 -17.67 3.50
C GLU A 69 -13.52 -16.59 4.27
N TYR A 70 -12.22 -16.79 4.48
CA TYR A 70 -11.34 -15.80 5.10
C TYR A 70 -11.10 -14.62 4.17
N GLN A 71 -10.88 -14.88 2.88
CA GLN A 71 -10.68 -13.88 1.84
C GLN A 71 -11.89 -12.94 1.73
N LYS A 72 -13.07 -13.53 1.45
CA LYS A 72 -14.33 -12.77 1.39
C LYS A 72 -14.62 -12.08 2.72
N GLY A 73 -14.37 -12.78 3.82
CA GLY A 73 -14.65 -12.29 5.16
C GLY A 73 -13.83 -11.06 5.54
N CYS A 74 -12.57 -10.93 5.11
CA CYS A 74 -11.79 -9.71 5.31
C CYS A 74 -12.48 -8.50 4.66
N VAL A 75 -12.86 -8.59 3.39
CA VAL A 75 -13.56 -7.53 2.67
C VAL A 75 -14.91 -7.21 3.31
N LEU A 76 -15.71 -8.24 3.62
CA LEU A 76 -17.03 -8.08 4.22
C LEU A 76 -16.96 -7.42 5.59
N ASN A 77 -15.98 -7.77 6.43
CA ASN A 77 -15.79 -7.14 7.73
C ASN A 77 -15.52 -5.64 7.63
N PHE A 78 -14.74 -5.19 6.64
CA PHE A 78 -14.55 -3.76 6.39
C PHE A 78 -15.84 -3.08 5.92
N LEU A 79 -16.58 -3.70 5.00
CA LEU A 79 -17.81 -3.14 4.45
C LEU A 79 -18.96 -3.13 5.49
N ASP A 80 -18.99 -4.06 6.42
CA ASP A 80 -20.01 -4.12 7.48
C ASP A 80 -19.76 -3.13 8.62
N ASN A 81 -18.50 -2.66 8.77
CA ASN A 81 -18.12 -1.61 9.70
C ASN A 81 -18.07 -0.21 9.04
N MET A 82 -18.61 -0.05 7.84
CA MET A 82 -18.70 1.24 7.16
C MET A 82 -19.63 2.20 7.89
N TYR A 83 -19.19 3.44 8.09
CA TYR A 83 -20.00 4.53 8.63
C TYR A 83 -21.00 5.09 7.62
N ASP A 84 -21.95 5.88 8.11
CA ASP A 84 -23.00 6.48 7.27
C ASP A 84 -22.46 7.45 6.22
N ASN A 85 -21.33 8.08 6.44
CA ASN A 85 -20.66 8.93 5.46
C ASN A 85 -19.90 8.17 4.37
N GLY A 86 -19.75 6.82 4.50
CA GLY A 86 -19.03 5.97 3.55
C GLY A 86 -17.58 5.69 3.93
N SER A 87 -17.05 6.33 4.98
CA SER A 87 -15.73 5.96 5.50
C SER A 87 -15.75 4.59 6.17
N ILE A 88 -14.60 3.94 6.19
CA ILE A 88 -14.40 2.63 6.82
C ILE A 88 -13.33 2.79 7.89
N PRO A 89 -13.45 2.18 9.08
CA PRO A 89 -12.39 2.19 10.06
C PRO A 89 -11.08 1.62 9.49
N PHE A 90 -9.97 2.25 9.83
CA PHE A 90 -8.63 1.81 9.45
C PHE A 90 -8.26 0.44 10.05
N MET A 91 -8.70 0.20 11.28
CA MET A 91 -8.55 -1.06 12.00
C MET A 91 -9.86 -1.42 12.70
N THR A 92 -10.17 -2.71 12.75
CA THR A 92 -11.31 -3.25 13.51
C THR A 92 -10.88 -4.52 14.24
N SER A 93 -11.27 -4.58 15.53
CA SER A 93 -11.19 -5.78 16.35
C SER A 93 -12.62 -6.27 16.72
N GLY A 94 -12.73 -7.40 17.41
CA GLY A 94 -14.02 -7.85 17.93
C GLY A 94 -14.68 -6.83 18.88
N GLU A 95 -13.91 -6.02 19.57
CA GLU A 95 -14.38 -5.10 20.61
C GLU A 95 -14.50 -3.65 20.12
N SER A 96 -13.59 -3.19 19.28
CA SER A 96 -13.44 -1.77 18.93
C SER A 96 -13.04 -1.55 17.48
N THR A 97 -13.27 -0.33 17.01
CA THR A 97 -12.72 0.22 15.79
C THR A 97 -11.71 1.30 16.13
N PHE A 98 -10.68 1.46 15.30
CA PHE A 98 -9.71 2.53 15.42
C PHE A 98 -9.79 3.40 14.15
N CYS A 99 -10.23 4.56 14.32
CA CYS A 99 -10.09 5.83 13.61
C CYS A 99 -11.32 6.71 13.87
N GLU A 100 -11.19 8.00 13.66
CA GLU A 100 -12.23 9.00 13.85
C GLU A 100 -12.86 9.45 12.52
N SER A 101 -12.79 8.61 11.48
CA SER A 101 -13.27 8.97 10.14
C SER A 101 -14.79 9.21 10.07
N GLU A 102 -15.55 8.71 11.04
CA GLU A 102 -16.98 9.03 11.15
C GLU A 102 -17.20 10.53 11.33
N SER A 103 -16.35 11.21 12.06
CA SER A 103 -16.39 12.68 12.23
C SER A 103 -15.90 13.44 11.01
N GLY A 104 -15.17 12.80 10.09
CA GLY A 104 -14.48 13.43 8.97
C GLY A 104 -13.25 14.26 9.38
N GLU A 105 -12.76 14.11 10.61
CA GLU A 105 -11.63 14.85 11.16
C GLU A 105 -10.32 14.07 11.16
N SER A 106 -10.38 12.75 10.82
CA SER A 106 -9.22 11.87 10.70
C SER A 106 -9.38 10.92 9.52
N ASN A 107 -8.30 10.21 9.15
CA ASN A 107 -8.33 9.24 8.07
C ASN A 107 -9.09 7.97 8.47
N GLY A 108 -9.70 7.29 7.50
CA GLY A 108 -10.17 5.92 7.59
C GLY A 108 -9.25 4.95 6.85
N ALA A 109 -9.82 3.78 6.51
CA ALA A 109 -9.15 2.80 5.68
C ALA A 109 -8.63 3.42 4.39
N LYS A 110 -7.41 3.05 4.03
CA LYS A 110 -6.80 3.43 2.74
C LYS A 110 -7.61 2.90 1.55
N PRO A 111 -7.47 3.50 0.36
CA PRO A 111 -8.14 3.02 -0.85
C PRO A 111 -7.49 1.73 -1.36
N VAL A 112 -7.76 0.61 -0.66
CA VAL A 112 -7.29 -0.74 -0.96
C VAL A 112 -8.40 -1.79 -0.82
N ILE A 113 -9.58 -1.40 -0.36
CA ILE A 113 -10.70 -2.34 -0.10
C ILE A 113 -11.27 -2.89 -1.40
N VAL A 114 -11.40 -2.07 -2.44
CA VAL A 114 -11.87 -2.50 -3.76
C VAL A 114 -10.79 -3.34 -4.48
N GLN A 115 -9.51 -3.01 -4.30
CA GLN A 115 -8.40 -3.82 -4.81
C GLN A 115 -8.41 -5.21 -4.17
N HIS A 116 -8.61 -5.30 -2.85
CA HIS A 116 -8.76 -6.58 -2.15
C HIS A 116 -9.98 -7.36 -2.69
N ALA A 117 -11.13 -6.71 -2.82
CA ALA A 117 -12.32 -7.35 -3.37
C ALA A 117 -12.10 -7.88 -4.80
N LEU A 118 -11.44 -7.11 -5.67
CA LEU A 118 -11.07 -7.53 -7.02
C LEU A 118 -10.13 -8.74 -7.00
N PHE A 119 -9.10 -8.71 -6.15
CA PHE A 119 -8.17 -9.83 -5.98
C PHE A 119 -8.93 -11.12 -5.64
N VAL A 120 -9.82 -11.08 -4.63
CA VAL A 120 -10.64 -12.24 -4.22
C VAL A 120 -11.51 -12.74 -5.37
N CYS A 121 -12.16 -11.83 -6.10
CA CYS A 121 -12.98 -12.21 -7.27
C CYS A 121 -12.18 -12.93 -8.34
N LYS A 122 -11.01 -12.42 -8.68
CA LYS A 122 -10.11 -13.01 -9.69
C LYS A 122 -9.57 -14.37 -9.24
N PHE A 123 -9.13 -14.46 -7.99
CA PHE A 123 -8.58 -15.68 -7.43
C PHE A 123 -9.60 -16.82 -7.40
N LEU A 124 -10.85 -16.50 -7.05
CA LEU A 124 -11.96 -17.48 -7.00
C LEU A 124 -12.67 -17.66 -8.36
N GLY A 125 -12.44 -16.78 -9.33
CA GLY A 125 -13.19 -16.77 -10.60
C GLY A 125 -14.67 -16.41 -10.44
N ASP A 126 -15.05 -15.73 -9.34
CA ASP A 126 -16.43 -15.42 -9.00
C ASP A 126 -16.59 -13.98 -8.55
N PHE A 127 -17.39 -13.20 -9.28
CA PHE A 127 -17.75 -11.82 -8.94
C PHE A 127 -19.14 -11.71 -8.31
N SER A 128 -19.91 -12.78 -8.32
CA SER A 128 -21.35 -12.74 -7.94
C SER A 128 -21.60 -12.34 -6.50
N TRP A 129 -20.69 -12.68 -5.58
CA TRP A 129 -20.77 -12.35 -4.17
C TRP A 129 -20.66 -10.84 -3.86
N LEU A 130 -20.10 -10.06 -4.80
CA LEU A 130 -20.03 -8.60 -4.65
C LEU A 130 -21.32 -7.87 -5.04
N LYS A 131 -22.29 -8.51 -5.69
CA LYS A 131 -23.52 -7.83 -6.15
C LYS A 131 -24.21 -7.06 -5.03
N ASP A 132 -24.39 -7.71 -3.89
CA ASP A 132 -25.05 -7.10 -2.72
C ASP A 132 -24.17 -6.07 -2.00
N GLN A 133 -22.86 -6.09 -2.23
CA GLN A 133 -21.89 -5.19 -1.62
C GLN A 133 -21.51 -4.02 -2.53
N TYR A 134 -21.90 -4.06 -3.79
CA TYR A 134 -21.50 -3.10 -4.81
C TYR A 134 -21.82 -1.64 -4.42
N ALA A 135 -22.99 -1.40 -3.85
CA ALA A 135 -23.39 -0.08 -3.38
C ALA A 135 -22.48 0.45 -2.25
N LYS A 136 -21.98 -0.44 -1.38
CA LYS A 136 -21.04 -0.06 -0.32
C LYS A 136 -19.67 0.31 -0.90
N LEU A 137 -19.17 -0.44 -1.91
CA LEU A 137 -17.92 -0.09 -2.60
C LEU A 137 -18.02 1.30 -3.26
N LYS A 138 -19.12 1.59 -3.93
CA LYS A 138 -19.39 2.94 -4.48
C LYS A 138 -19.40 4.01 -3.39
N LYS A 139 -20.05 3.74 -2.27
CA LYS A 139 -20.15 4.68 -1.15
C LYS A 139 -18.79 4.99 -0.54
N PHE A 140 -17.91 3.99 -0.43
CA PHE A 140 -16.51 4.14 0.01
C PHE A 140 -15.71 5.06 -0.93
N LEU A 141 -15.78 4.83 -2.24
CA LEU A 141 -15.09 5.70 -3.21
C LEU A 141 -15.66 7.12 -3.21
N ASN A 142 -16.99 7.26 -3.10
CA ASN A 142 -17.62 8.57 -3.00
C ASN A 142 -17.20 9.36 -1.75
N TYR A 143 -16.89 8.68 -0.65
CA TYR A 143 -16.33 9.33 0.53
C TYR A 143 -15.02 10.05 0.20
N TYR A 144 -14.11 9.40 -0.51
CA TYR A 144 -12.85 10.02 -0.95
C TYR A 144 -13.08 11.19 -1.90
N GLU A 145 -14.00 11.04 -2.88
CA GLU A 145 -14.34 12.11 -3.84
C GLU A 145 -14.84 13.37 -3.14
N THR A 146 -15.65 13.20 -2.11
CA THR A 146 -16.32 14.33 -1.45
C THR A 146 -15.53 14.93 -0.29
N ASN A 147 -14.69 14.14 0.39
CA ASN A 147 -14.04 14.56 1.63
C ASN A 147 -12.50 14.68 1.55
N CYS A 148 -11.87 14.01 0.58
CA CYS A 148 -10.42 13.89 0.52
C CYS A 148 -9.82 14.33 -0.81
N LYS A 149 -10.57 15.02 -1.67
CA LYS A 149 -10.11 15.49 -2.99
C LYS A 149 -9.88 16.98 -3.02
N HIS A 150 -8.73 17.37 -3.53
CA HIS A 150 -8.34 18.77 -3.74
C HIS A 150 -8.66 19.24 -5.16
N GLU A 151 -8.76 20.54 -5.40
CA GLU A 151 -9.02 21.14 -6.71
C GLU A 151 -7.96 20.81 -7.78
N SER A 152 -6.74 20.44 -7.37
CA SER A 152 -5.69 19.91 -8.27
C SER A 152 -6.05 18.55 -8.88
N GLY A 153 -7.08 17.88 -8.40
CA GLY A 153 -7.44 16.51 -8.75
C GLY A 153 -6.73 15.44 -7.94
N LEU A 154 -5.81 15.80 -7.05
CA LEU A 154 -5.15 14.90 -6.13
C LEU A 154 -5.99 14.65 -4.87
N TYR A 155 -5.80 13.50 -4.26
CA TYR A 155 -6.35 13.18 -2.95
C TYR A 155 -5.33 13.48 -1.85
N PHE A 156 -5.83 13.83 -0.67
CA PHE A 156 -5.02 14.15 0.50
C PHE A 156 -5.38 13.29 1.70
N PHE A 157 -4.42 13.08 2.58
CA PHE A 157 -4.69 12.61 3.93
C PHE A 157 -5.24 13.74 4.79
N ILE A 158 -6.27 13.44 5.58
CA ILE A 158 -6.92 14.43 6.48
C ILE A 158 -5.93 14.88 7.57
N ASP A 159 -5.21 13.91 8.15
CA ASP A 159 -4.17 14.14 9.16
C ASP A 159 -3.04 13.08 9.02
N ASP A 160 -2.21 12.92 10.03
CA ASP A 160 -1.11 11.96 10.07
C ASP A 160 -1.44 10.65 10.83
N TRP A 161 -2.70 10.45 11.23
CA TRP A 161 -3.19 9.18 11.77
C TRP A 161 -3.64 8.23 10.65
N ALA A 162 -3.57 6.94 10.90
CA ALA A 162 -4.09 5.90 10.00
C ALA A 162 -3.57 5.96 8.55
N ILE A 163 -2.38 6.51 8.34
CA ILE A 163 -1.76 6.55 7.00
C ILE A 163 -1.05 5.25 6.64
N GLY A 164 -0.74 4.41 7.62
CA GLY A 164 -0.09 3.11 7.45
C GLY A 164 1.44 3.17 7.27
N VAL A 165 1.98 4.34 6.99
CA VAL A 165 3.42 4.67 6.97
C VAL A 165 3.67 5.71 8.07
N ASP A 166 3.52 5.28 9.32
CA ASP A 166 3.16 6.07 10.51
C ASP A 166 3.96 7.34 10.76
N ASN A 167 5.20 7.42 10.37
CA ASN A 167 6.03 8.62 10.49
C ASN A 167 6.59 9.08 9.14
N ASP A 168 5.81 8.88 8.06
CA ASP A 168 6.17 9.40 6.73
C ASP A 168 6.36 10.92 6.79
N PRO A 169 7.57 11.44 6.51
CA PRO A 169 7.89 12.85 6.63
C PRO A 169 7.12 13.72 5.62
N CYS A 170 6.48 13.12 4.63
CA CYS A 170 5.64 13.84 3.67
C CYS A 170 4.25 14.16 4.22
N THR A 171 3.82 13.46 5.26
CA THR A 171 2.49 13.65 5.88
C THR A 171 2.61 14.10 7.33
N PHE A 172 3.54 13.50 8.06
CA PHE A 172 3.73 13.69 9.50
C PHE A 172 4.11 15.14 9.85
N TYR A 173 3.49 15.68 10.91
CA TYR A 173 3.66 17.07 11.34
C TYR A 173 3.24 18.13 10.29
N ARG A 174 2.38 17.77 9.36
CA ARG A 174 1.81 18.73 8.41
C ARG A 174 0.43 19.23 8.90
N PRO A 175 0.01 20.43 8.47
CA PRO A 175 -1.37 20.86 8.68
C PRO A 175 -2.35 19.82 8.11
N LYS A 176 -3.47 19.63 8.78
CA LYS A 176 -4.53 18.75 8.27
C LYS A 176 -4.89 19.09 6.83
N ARG A 177 -5.13 18.06 5.99
CA ARG A 177 -5.57 18.18 4.60
C ARG A 177 -4.57 18.83 3.64
N SER A 178 -3.30 18.99 4.06
CA SER A 178 -2.26 19.65 3.24
C SER A 178 -1.36 18.69 2.47
N SER A 179 -1.41 17.40 2.75
CA SER A 179 -0.51 16.42 2.11
C SER A 179 -1.20 15.70 0.95
N GLY A 180 -0.90 16.12 -0.28
CA GLY A 180 -1.17 15.34 -1.50
C GLY A 180 -0.14 14.23 -1.62
N SER A 181 -0.29 13.16 -0.83
CA SER A 181 0.66 12.06 -0.75
C SER A 181 0.70 11.25 -2.04
N ILE A 182 1.89 11.05 -2.61
CA ILE A 182 2.08 10.17 -3.78
C ILE A 182 1.65 8.73 -3.45
N TYR A 183 1.88 8.27 -2.22
CA TYR A 183 1.45 6.97 -1.72
C TYR A 183 -0.07 6.80 -1.82
N LEU A 184 -0.84 7.72 -1.23
CA LEU A 184 -2.31 7.72 -1.28
C LEU A 184 -2.83 7.76 -2.72
N ASN A 185 -2.26 8.63 -3.55
CA ASN A 185 -2.72 8.85 -4.92
C ASN A 185 -2.44 7.64 -5.84
N CYS A 186 -1.34 6.92 -5.62
CA CYS A 186 -1.05 5.67 -6.33
C CYS A 186 -2.04 4.55 -5.91
N LEU A 187 -2.34 4.44 -4.62
CA LEU A 187 -3.36 3.49 -4.14
C LEU A 187 -4.75 3.82 -4.71
N MET A 188 -5.16 5.10 -4.66
CA MET A 188 -6.45 5.53 -5.20
C MET A 188 -6.55 5.29 -6.72
N TYR A 189 -5.48 5.49 -7.47
CA TYR A 189 -5.46 5.20 -8.89
C TYR A 189 -5.74 3.71 -9.17
N LYS A 190 -5.12 2.82 -8.43
CA LYS A 190 -5.36 1.37 -8.52
C LYS A 190 -6.76 1.00 -8.03
N GLU A 191 -7.26 1.65 -7.00
CA GLU A 191 -8.59 1.45 -6.44
C GLU A 191 -9.70 1.78 -7.47
N LEU A 192 -9.54 2.89 -8.20
CA LEU A 192 -10.45 3.29 -9.27
C LEU A 192 -10.42 2.30 -10.45
N LEU A 193 -9.24 1.80 -10.83
CA LEU A 193 -9.12 0.75 -11.84
C LEU A 193 -9.76 -0.57 -11.39
N ALA A 194 -9.59 -0.93 -10.12
CA ALA A 194 -10.22 -2.12 -9.55
C ALA A 194 -11.76 -2.00 -9.58
N MET A 195 -12.30 -0.84 -9.22
CA MET A 195 -13.75 -0.62 -9.29
C MET A 195 -14.27 -0.63 -10.72
N SER A 196 -13.52 -0.09 -11.68
CA SER A 196 -13.85 -0.18 -13.10
C SER A 196 -13.98 -1.64 -13.57
N GLU A 197 -13.00 -2.48 -13.22
CA GLU A 197 -13.00 -3.91 -13.58
C GLU A 197 -14.13 -4.71 -12.91
N ILE A 198 -14.41 -4.44 -11.62
CA ILE A 198 -15.56 -5.03 -10.93
C ILE A 198 -16.87 -4.60 -11.61
N SER A 199 -17.01 -3.33 -11.95
CA SER A 199 -18.19 -2.79 -12.63
C SER A 199 -18.44 -3.48 -13.98
N GLU A 200 -17.39 -3.67 -14.76
CA GLU A 200 -17.46 -4.39 -16.05
C GLU A 200 -17.94 -5.82 -15.87
N ASN A 201 -17.34 -6.58 -14.95
CA ASN A 201 -17.68 -7.98 -14.70
C ASN A 201 -19.09 -8.17 -14.12
N LEU A 202 -19.63 -7.17 -13.42
CA LEU A 202 -21.00 -7.17 -12.91
C LEU A 202 -22.02 -6.59 -13.88
N GLY A 203 -21.59 -6.08 -15.04
CA GLY A 203 -22.46 -5.53 -16.09
C GLY A 203 -22.89 -4.07 -15.87
N TYR A 204 -22.21 -3.33 -14.98
CA TYR A 204 -22.46 -1.91 -14.71
C TYR A 204 -21.62 -1.01 -15.66
N ASN A 205 -21.96 -0.99 -16.94
CA ASN A 205 -21.14 -0.35 -17.98
C ASN A 205 -20.95 1.15 -17.80
N GLU A 206 -21.94 1.88 -17.27
CA GLU A 206 -21.82 3.33 -17.01
C GLU A 206 -20.81 3.59 -15.88
N ASP A 207 -20.85 2.81 -14.83
CA ASP A 207 -19.90 2.91 -13.73
C ASP A 207 -18.47 2.51 -14.18
N ASN A 208 -18.32 1.49 -15.04
CA ASN A 208 -17.03 1.15 -15.64
C ASN A 208 -16.40 2.37 -16.33
N ILE A 209 -17.16 3.03 -17.23
CA ILE A 209 -16.70 4.22 -17.94
C ILE A 209 -16.38 5.37 -16.96
N LEU A 210 -17.22 5.57 -15.95
CA LEU A 210 -17.01 6.59 -14.92
C LEU A 210 -15.66 6.39 -14.22
N TYR A 211 -15.39 5.19 -13.67
CA TYR A 211 -14.19 4.92 -12.93
C TYR A 211 -12.93 4.91 -13.79
N GLN A 212 -13.00 4.49 -15.05
CA GLN A 212 -11.91 4.67 -16.02
C GLN A 212 -11.57 6.15 -16.24
N ASN A 213 -12.57 7.01 -16.39
CA ASN A 213 -12.35 8.44 -16.56
C ASN A 213 -11.77 9.08 -15.29
N MET A 214 -12.25 8.68 -14.11
CA MET A 214 -11.69 9.16 -12.83
C MET A 214 -10.22 8.73 -12.66
N ALA A 215 -9.89 7.48 -12.96
CA ALA A 215 -8.51 6.99 -12.94
C ALA A 215 -7.62 7.76 -13.93
N LYS A 216 -8.09 8.00 -15.15
CA LYS A 216 -7.37 8.78 -16.16
C LYS A 216 -7.10 10.22 -15.70
N SER A 217 -8.10 10.88 -15.11
CA SER A 217 -7.96 12.23 -14.58
C SER A 217 -6.97 12.28 -13.42
N LEU A 218 -7.03 11.31 -12.51
CA LEU A 218 -6.08 11.21 -11.40
C LEU A 218 -4.65 10.95 -11.90
N LYS A 219 -4.48 10.05 -12.88
CA LYS A 219 -3.16 9.83 -13.50
C LYS A 219 -2.59 11.11 -14.07
N SER A 220 -3.41 11.93 -14.74
CA SER A 220 -2.97 13.22 -15.29
C SER A 220 -2.56 14.18 -14.17
N ALA A 221 -3.32 14.26 -13.07
CA ALA A 221 -2.98 15.11 -11.93
C ALA A 221 -1.67 14.66 -11.24
N ILE A 222 -1.45 13.34 -11.08
CA ILE A 222 -0.20 12.82 -10.53
C ILE A 222 0.99 13.16 -11.44
N GLN A 223 0.82 13.02 -12.75
CA GLN A 223 1.86 13.37 -13.73
C GLN A 223 2.21 14.86 -13.68
N GLU A 224 1.21 15.73 -13.58
CA GLU A 224 1.37 17.18 -13.58
C GLU A 224 2.01 17.69 -12.28
N HIS A 225 1.55 17.19 -11.14
CA HIS A 225 1.87 17.78 -9.85
C HIS A 225 2.98 17.06 -9.08
N CYS A 226 3.14 15.73 -9.27
CA CYS A 226 4.02 14.93 -8.41
C CYS A 226 5.38 14.59 -9.03
N PHE A 227 5.54 14.65 -10.36
CA PHE A 227 6.80 14.33 -10.99
C PHE A 227 7.74 15.55 -11.04
N ASP A 228 8.92 15.45 -10.42
CA ASP A 228 9.98 16.47 -10.55
C ASP A 228 10.91 16.14 -11.71
N GLU A 229 10.80 16.90 -12.79
CA GLU A 229 11.67 16.79 -13.99
C GLU A 229 13.14 17.02 -13.68
N ARG A 230 13.50 17.70 -12.59
CA ARG A 230 14.91 17.96 -12.23
C ARG A 230 15.55 16.72 -11.63
N ASN A 231 14.80 15.98 -10.77
CA ASN A 231 15.31 14.81 -10.05
C ASN A 231 14.92 13.50 -10.69
N GLY A 232 14.01 13.50 -11.67
CA GLY A 232 13.51 12.29 -12.30
C GLY A 232 12.79 11.37 -11.32
N PHE A 233 11.99 11.94 -10.38
CA PHE A 233 11.35 11.17 -9.32
C PHE A 233 9.96 11.73 -8.98
N TYR A 234 9.08 10.88 -8.45
CA TYR A 234 7.76 11.27 -7.96
C TYR A 234 7.80 11.62 -6.48
N TYR A 235 7.19 12.73 -6.14
CA TYR A 235 7.13 13.27 -4.79
C TYR A 235 5.69 13.51 -4.35
N SER A 236 5.47 13.49 -3.04
CA SER A 236 4.29 14.09 -2.43
C SER A 236 4.33 15.62 -2.58
N VAL A 237 3.18 16.25 -2.51
CA VAL A 237 3.05 17.69 -2.66
C VAL A 237 2.38 18.32 -1.45
N ASP A 238 2.76 19.56 -1.14
CA ASP A 238 1.97 20.43 -0.28
C ASP A 238 0.85 21.03 -1.11
N LEU A 239 -0.38 20.90 -0.63
CA LEU A 239 -1.57 21.47 -1.23
C LEU A 239 -1.83 22.85 -0.66
N ASP A 240 -2.38 23.71 -1.50
CA ASP A 240 -2.73 25.06 -1.11
C ASP A 240 -4.02 25.08 -0.29
N LEU A 241 -3.91 25.44 0.97
CA LEU A 241 -5.02 25.40 1.92
C LEU A 241 -5.82 26.70 2.02
N LEU A 242 -5.20 27.80 1.62
CA LEU A 242 -5.79 29.10 1.82
C LEU A 242 -6.12 29.76 0.47
N PRO A 243 -7.32 30.31 0.32
CA PRO A 243 -7.65 31.09 -0.86
C PRO A 243 -6.74 32.32 -0.95
N ILE A 244 -6.30 32.63 -2.16
CA ILE A 244 -5.52 33.84 -2.43
C ILE A 244 -6.47 34.95 -2.83
N ASP A 245 -6.30 36.08 -2.16
CA ASP A 245 -6.94 37.35 -2.58
C ASP A 245 -6.15 37.90 -3.79
N ASN A 246 -6.72 37.75 -4.99
CA ASN A 246 -6.18 38.28 -6.23
C ASN A 246 -6.65 39.74 -6.50
N SER A 247 -7.45 40.31 -5.61
CA SER A 247 -8.01 41.67 -5.78
C SER A 247 -7.00 42.79 -5.50
N HIS A 248 -5.90 42.47 -4.77
CA HIS A 248 -4.89 43.47 -4.42
C HIS A 248 -4.16 43.96 -5.66
N TRP A 249 -4.04 45.26 -5.81
CA TRP A 249 -3.48 45.92 -7.01
C TRP A 249 -2.06 45.43 -7.40
N ILE A 250 -1.22 45.06 -6.42
CA ILE A 250 0.13 44.53 -6.67
C ILE A 250 0.07 43.19 -7.42
N HIS A 251 -0.98 42.39 -7.23
CA HIS A 251 -1.13 41.06 -7.82
C HIS A 251 -2.10 41.08 -9.02
N MET A 252 -2.71 42.21 -9.32
CA MET A 252 -3.69 42.30 -10.39
C MET A 252 -3.04 41.97 -11.74
N GLY A 253 -3.64 41.03 -12.42
CA GLY A 253 -3.16 40.54 -13.72
C GLY A 253 -1.95 39.59 -13.66
N CYS A 254 -1.41 39.28 -12.47
CA CYS A 254 -0.39 38.23 -12.33
C CYS A 254 -1.06 36.87 -12.35
N PRO A 255 -0.75 36.01 -13.31
CA PRO A 255 -1.29 34.66 -13.32
C PRO A 255 -0.70 33.87 -12.16
N ARG A 256 -1.55 33.14 -11.45
CA ARG A 256 -1.13 32.12 -10.51
C ARG A 256 -1.25 30.76 -11.18
N HIS A 257 -0.15 30.04 -11.23
CA HIS A 257 -0.07 28.81 -12.00
C HIS A 257 0.08 27.55 -11.15
N TRP A 258 0.18 27.68 -9.83
CA TRP A 258 0.38 26.54 -8.96
C TRP A 258 -0.53 26.60 -7.72
N ASN A 259 -1.19 25.49 -7.46
CA ASN A 259 -1.94 25.22 -6.23
C ASN A 259 -1.33 24.04 -5.46
N THR A 260 -0.15 23.58 -5.89
CA THR A 260 0.64 22.52 -5.27
C THR A 260 2.12 22.88 -5.27
N LEU A 261 2.86 22.42 -4.25
CA LEU A 261 4.31 22.53 -4.18
C LEU A 261 4.93 21.17 -3.90
N ILE A 262 5.86 20.73 -4.74
CA ILE A 262 6.58 19.47 -4.55
C ILE A 262 7.33 19.49 -3.22
N ARG A 263 7.05 18.50 -2.36
CA ARG A 263 7.81 18.21 -1.16
C ARG A 263 8.96 17.29 -1.51
N LYS A 264 10.11 17.88 -1.66
CA LYS A 264 11.31 17.19 -2.08
C LYS A 264 11.95 16.42 -0.92
N ILE A 265 11.30 15.34 -0.52
CA ILE A 265 11.76 14.38 0.46
C ILE A 265 11.77 13.02 -0.22
N ASP A 266 12.94 12.39 -0.28
CA ASP A 266 13.16 11.14 -0.99
C ASP A 266 12.62 9.95 -0.18
N VAL A 267 11.34 9.59 -0.38
CA VAL A 267 10.65 8.45 0.23
C VAL A 267 10.38 7.35 -0.80
N TRP A 268 10.45 6.09 -0.37
CA TRP A 268 10.25 4.90 -1.23
C TRP A 268 8.93 4.93 -1.99
N SER A 269 7.91 5.54 -1.42
CA SER A 269 6.57 5.61 -2.01
C SER A 269 6.52 6.31 -3.37
N GLY A 270 7.56 7.07 -3.74
CA GLY A 270 7.71 7.58 -5.10
C GLY A 270 7.77 6.47 -6.15
N PHE A 271 8.33 5.29 -5.83
CA PHE A 271 8.36 4.12 -6.72
C PHE A 271 6.98 3.49 -6.95
N LEU A 272 5.98 3.82 -6.12
CA LEU A 272 4.61 3.35 -6.33
C LEU A 272 3.99 3.88 -7.63
N ALA A 273 4.48 5.01 -8.17
CA ALA A 273 4.09 5.47 -9.49
C ALA A 273 4.49 4.48 -10.61
N MET A 274 5.60 3.76 -10.44
CA MET A 274 5.96 2.65 -11.30
C MET A 274 5.07 1.43 -11.04
N TRP A 275 4.91 1.02 -9.80
CA TRP A 275 4.03 -0.10 -9.44
C TRP A 275 2.62 0.07 -9.99
N ALA A 276 2.03 1.24 -9.80
CA ALA A 276 0.69 1.55 -10.30
C ALA A 276 0.60 1.69 -11.84
N GLY A 277 1.73 1.81 -12.56
CA GLY A 277 1.75 2.03 -14.01
C GLY A 277 1.40 3.46 -14.41
N ILE A 278 1.66 4.41 -13.53
CA ILE A 278 1.48 5.83 -13.77
C ILE A 278 2.68 6.39 -14.53
N ALA A 279 3.90 6.05 -14.12
CA ALA A 279 5.12 6.52 -14.75
C ALA A 279 5.19 6.14 -16.24
N THR A 280 5.76 7.00 -17.06
CA THR A 280 6.16 6.65 -18.43
C THR A 280 7.44 5.80 -18.41
N GLN A 281 7.78 5.13 -19.52
CA GLN A 281 9.00 4.33 -19.60
C GLN A 281 10.24 5.20 -19.36
N SER A 282 10.28 6.44 -19.88
CA SER A 282 11.39 7.36 -19.69
C SER A 282 11.51 7.87 -18.24
N GLN A 283 10.38 8.10 -17.57
CA GLN A 283 10.35 8.45 -16.15
C GLN A 283 10.86 7.30 -15.29
N ALA A 284 10.40 6.07 -15.54
CA ALA A 284 10.87 4.88 -14.85
C ALA A 284 12.38 4.66 -15.02
N GLU A 285 12.91 4.90 -16.22
CA GLU A 285 14.36 4.83 -16.49
C GLU A 285 15.13 5.81 -15.59
N ARG A 286 14.66 7.06 -15.48
CA ARG A 286 15.27 8.07 -14.61
C ARG A 286 15.17 7.70 -13.13
N MET A 287 13.99 7.25 -12.70
CA MET A 287 13.77 6.79 -11.31
C MET A 287 14.74 5.67 -10.92
N VAL A 288 14.96 4.71 -11.82
CA VAL A 288 15.90 3.61 -11.56
C VAL A 288 17.35 4.10 -11.56
N LYS A 289 17.80 4.82 -12.61
CA LYS A 289 19.19 5.25 -12.75
C LYS A 289 19.61 6.34 -11.77
N GLU A 290 18.73 7.31 -11.54
CA GLU A 290 19.06 8.52 -10.79
C GLU A 290 18.73 8.40 -9.29
N ASN A 291 17.86 7.44 -8.90
CA ASN A 291 17.39 7.29 -7.53
C ASN A 291 17.58 5.88 -6.97
N TYR A 292 17.02 4.84 -7.59
CA TYR A 292 17.05 3.47 -7.04
C TYR A 292 18.48 2.94 -6.87
N LEU A 293 19.33 3.06 -7.90
CA LEU A 293 20.68 2.49 -7.93
C LEU A 293 21.72 3.26 -7.10
N LYS A 294 21.36 4.39 -6.50
CA LYS A 294 22.31 5.17 -5.68
C LYS A 294 22.31 4.66 -4.24
N SER A 295 23.45 4.12 -3.82
CA SER A 295 23.63 3.53 -2.47
C SER A 295 23.44 4.50 -1.31
N ASN A 296 23.62 5.79 -1.52
CA ASN A 296 23.39 6.84 -0.52
C ASN A 296 21.96 7.37 -0.50
N ILE A 297 21.07 6.81 -1.33
CA ILE A 297 19.63 7.13 -1.38
C ILE A 297 18.85 5.92 -0.87
N PHE A 298 18.31 5.12 -1.78
CA PHE A 298 17.41 4.03 -1.42
C PHE A 298 18.07 2.65 -1.35
N TYR A 299 19.05 2.39 -2.21
CA TYR A 299 19.68 1.08 -2.33
C TYR A 299 20.46 0.68 -1.08
N SER A 300 20.25 -0.54 -0.59
CA SER A 300 21.05 -1.18 0.45
C SER A 300 21.35 -2.65 0.10
N ASP A 301 22.20 -3.29 0.90
CA ASP A 301 22.54 -4.71 0.69
C ASP A 301 21.36 -5.66 1.04
N TYR A 302 20.33 -5.16 1.71
CA TYR A 302 19.19 -5.94 2.18
C TYR A 302 17.86 -5.58 1.52
N GLY A 303 17.84 -4.55 0.69
CA GLY A 303 16.65 -4.09 -0.03
C GLY A 303 16.58 -2.59 -0.20
N ILE A 304 15.37 -2.04 -0.23
CA ILE A 304 15.12 -0.61 -0.40
C ILE A 304 14.85 0.07 0.95
N ARG A 305 15.55 1.17 1.22
CA ARG A 305 15.26 2.03 2.37
C ARG A 305 13.93 2.75 2.16
N THR A 306 13.13 2.87 3.21
CA THR A 306 11.84 3.59 3.14
C THR A 306 12.02 5.10 3.10
N LEU A 307 13.07 5.63 3.68
CA LEU A 307 13.53 7.02 3.52
C LEU A 307 14.99 7.00 3.05
N SER A 308 15.34 7.92 2.16
CA SER A 308 16.70 8.08 1.68
C SER A 308 17.70 8.31 2.82
N LYS A 309 18.85 7.62 2.74
CA LYS A 309 19.94 7.79 3.72
C LYS A 309 20.50 9.22 3.75
N SER A 310 20.30 9.99 2.69
CA SER A 310 20.74 11.38 2.62
C SER A 310 19.76 12.37 3.27
N GLU A 311 18.57 11.93 3.65
CA GLU A 311 17.60 12.80 4.30
C GLU A 311 17.95 13.10 5.77
N LYS A 312 17.65 14.32 6.20
CA LYS A 312 17.95 14.77 7.58
C LYS A 312 17.17 14.01 8.64
N MET A 313 16.01 13.46 8.28
CA MET A 313 15.16 12.68 9.17
C MET A 313 15.49 11.17 9.15
N TYR A 314 16.51 10.75 8.39
CA TYR A 314 16.89 9.34 8.33
C TYR A 314 17.16 8.77 9.72
N LEU A 315 16.40 7.74 10.09
CA LEU A 315 16.44 7.12 11.41
C LEU A 315 16.10 5.63 11.26
N ILE A 316 16.90 4.76 11.87
CA ILE A 316 16.70 3.31 11.80
C ILE A 316 15.84 2.80 12.95
N LYS A 317 15.95 3.40 14.13
CA LYS A 317 15.20 3.02 15.31
C LYS A 317 14.07 3.99 15.58
N GLU A 318 13.00 3.47 16.17
CA GLU A 318 11.83 4.25 16.56
C GLU A 318 12.18 5.46 17.45
N SER A 319 11.42 6.51 17.30
CA SER A 319 11.50 7.73 18.10
C SER A 319 10.19 8.02 18.85
N GLY A 320 9.72 7.03 19.65
CA GLY A 320 8.45 7.10 20.38
C GLY A 320 7.27 6.38 19.68
N ASN A 321 7.24 6.30 18.35
CA ASN A 321 6.38 5.39 17.61
C ASN A 321 7.19 4.13 17.27
N PRO A 322 6.75 2.91 17.66
CA PRO A 322 7.47 1.68 17.37
C PRO A 322 7.50 1.32 15.87
N SER A 323 6.59 1.87 15.07
CA SER A 323 6.51 1.67 13.60
C SER A 323 7.35 2.75 12.90
N CYS A 324 8.60 2.41 12.50
CA CYS A 324 9.54 3.36 11.91
C CYS A 324 9.64 3.22 10.39
N TRP A 325 9.25 4.28 9.66
CA TRP A 325 9.35 4.40 8.20
C TRP A 325 10.42 5.39 7.74
N LEU A 326 11.31 5.80 8.64
CA LEU A 326 12.36 6.80 8.38
C LEU A 326 13.68 6.18 7.91
N GLY A 327 13.65 5.03 7.26
CA GLY A 327 14.85 4.40 6.68
C GLY A 327 14.88 2.88 6.71
N PRO A 328 14.28 2.19 7.71
CA PRO A 328 14.27 0.73 7.75
C PRO A 328 13.71 0.08 6.49
N ILE A 329 14.09 -1.17 6.27
CA ILE A 329 13.52 -2.01 5.22
C ILE A 329 12.25 -2.66 5.74
N TRP A 330 11.18 -2.54 4.97
CA TRP A 330 9.92 -3.22 5.20
C TRP A 330 9.67 -4.27 4.10
N GLY A 331 9.09 -5.42 4.45
CA GLY A 331 8.77 -6.45 3.46
C GLY A 331 7.90 -5.92 2.33
N VAL A 332 6.91 -5.10 2.66
CA VAL A 332 6.02 -4.47 1.67
C VAL A 332 6.76 -3.49 0.75
N SER A 333 7.71 -2.71 1.25
CA SER A 333 8.48 -1.78 0.40
C SER A 333 9.36 -2.53 -0.61
N ASN A 334 10.01 -3.62 -0.18
CA ASN A 334 10.74 -4.50 -1.09
C ASN A 334 9.83 -5.13 -2.13
N TYR A 335 8.66 -5.66 -1.72
CA TYR A 335 7.74 -6.34 -2.63
C TYR A 335 7.15 -5.39 -3.67
N LEU A 336 6.61 -4.24 -3.28
CA LEU A 336 6.02 -3.29 -4.22
C LEU A 336 7.07 -2.68 -5.15
N THR A 337 8.32 -2.51 -4.68
CA THR A 337 9.44 -2.10 -5.55
C THR A 337 9.83 -3.23 -6.53
N PHE A 338 9.87 -4.48 -6.08
CA PHE A 338 10.06 -5.65 -6.94
C PHE A 338 9.00 -5.68 -8.07
N LYS A 339 7.72 -5.50 -7.74
CA LYS A 339 6.63 -5.42 -8.73
C LYS A 339 6.78 -4.23 -9.69
N ALA A 340 7.20 -3.08 -9.16
CA ALA A 340 7.48 -1.89 -9.96
C ALA A 340 8.58 -2.14 -10.99
N LEU A 341 9.69 -2.77 -10.59
CA LEU A 341 10.80 -3.11 -11.47
C LEU A 341 10.38 -4.11 -12.55
N LEU A 342 9.64 -5.17 -12.21
CA LEU A 342 9.12 -6.14 -13.17
C LEU A 342 8.24 -5.47 -14.23
N LYS A 343 7.34 -4.60 -13.81
CA LYS A 343 6.40 -3.91 -14.70
C LYS A 343 7.07 -3.11 -15.81
N TYR A 344 8.28 -2.58 -15.56
CA TYR A 344 9.05 -1.79 -16.52
C TYR A 344 10.21 -2.58 -17.15
N GLY A 345 10.27 -3.91 -16.97
CA GLY A 345 11.23 -4.78 -17.62
C GLY A 345 12.62 -4.79 -16.99
N TYR A 346 12.79 -4.27 -15.76
CA TYR A 346 14.05 -4.33 -15.01
C TYR A 346 14.20 -5.67 -14.29
N ASN A 347 14.16 -6.77 -15.05
CA ASN A 347 14.11 -8.13 -14.51
C ASN A 347 15.32 -8.49 -13.65
N ASP A 348 16.52 -8.02 -14.01
CA ASP A 348 17.75 -8.29 -13.23
C ASP A 348 17.69 -7.61 -11.86
N LEU A 349 17.22 -6.36 -11.80
CA LEU A 349 17.05 -5.63 -10.54
C LEU A 349 15.90 -6.20 -9.70
N ALA A 350 14.82 -6.64 -10.34
CA ALA A 350 13.73 -7.33 -9.67
C ALA A 350 14.20 -8.66 -9.06
N LYS A 351 15.02 -9.41 -9.80
CA LYS A 351 15.66 -10.62 -9.28
C LYS A 351 16.56 -10.31 -8.09
N GLU A 352 17.39 -9.28 -8.20
CA GLU A 352 18.30 -8.87 -7.13
C GLU A 352 17.55 -8.50 -5.83
N ILE A 353 16.51 -7.67 -5.88
CA ILE A 353 15.74 -7.32 -4.67
C ILE A 353 14.99 -8.52 -4.10
N ALA A 354 14.50 -9.44 -4.94
CA ALA A 354 13.91 -10.69 -4.47
C ALA A 354 14.95 -11.57 -3.75
N GLU A 355 16.14 -11.72 -4.30
CA GLU A 355 17.24 -12.48 -3.67
C GLU A 355 17.69 -11.87 -2.35
N LYS A 356 17.78 -10.53 -2.26
CA LYS A 356 18.06 -9.78 -1.02
C LYS A 356 16.99 -10.04 0.03
N THR A 357 15.71 -9.95 -0.34
CA THR A 357 14.59 -10.16 0.58
C THR A 357 14.54 -11.59 1.10
N VAL A 358 14.72 -12.59 0.22
CA VAL A 358 14.79 -14.01 0.62
C VAL A 358 15.99 -14.27 1.54
N THR A 359 17.13 -13.63 1.29
CA THR A 359 18.31 -13.77 2.15
C THR A 359 18.08 -13.14 3.52
N LEU A 360 17.52 -11.92 3.55
CA LEU A 360 17.20 -11.18 4.77
C LEU A 360 16.24 -11.98 5.67
N PHE A 361 15.11 -12.38 5.14
CA PHE A 361 14.10 -13.13 5.88
C PHE A 361 14.54 -14.54 6.25
N GLY A 362 15.30 -15.20 5.37
CA GLY A 362 15.85 -16.52 5.67
C GLY A 362 16.86 -16.50 6.82
N ARG A 363 17.68 -15.45 6.92
CA ARG A 363 18.59 -15.25 8.05
C ARG A 363 17.81 -14.99 9.34
N ASP A 364 16.73 -14.22 9.27
CA ASP A 364 15.90 -13.91 10.43
C ASP A 364 15.23 -15.18 10.98
N VAL A 365 14.59 -15.98 10.12
CA VAL A 365 14.02 -17.27 10.52
C VAL A 365 15.10 -18.24 11.04
N GLU A 366 16.31 -18.27 10.45
CA GLU A 366 17.41 -19.12 10.92
C GLU A 366 17.90 -18.72 12.33
N ASN A 367 17.97 -17.42 12.61
CA ASN A 367 18.53 -16.89 13.86
C ASN A 367 17.49 -16.75 14.98
N CYS A 368 16.27 -16.32 14.64
CA CYS A 368 15.23 -15.94 15.58
C CYS A 368 14.00 -16.87 15.55
N GLY A 369 13.88 -17.74 14.52
CA GLY A 369 12.75 -18.63 14.35
C GLY A 369 11.50 -17.97 13.74
N GLU A 370 11.47 -16.65 13.59
CA GLU A 370 10.31 -15.86 13.17
C GLU A 370 10.76 -14.64 12.36
N PHE A 371 9.80 -13.97 11.68
CA PHE A 371 10.01 -12.68 11.05
C PHE A 371 9.87 -11.53 12.05
N HIS A 372 10.64 -10.47 11.86
CA HIS A 372 10.39 -9.16 12.46
C HIS A 372 9.56 -8.26 11.53
N GLU A 373 9.00 -7.20 12.09
CA GLU A 373 8.14 -6.28 11.35
C GLU A 373 8.92 -5.48 10.31
N TYR A 374 10.13 -5.03 10.64
CA TYR A 374 11.05 -4.32 9.74
C TYR A 374 12.51 -4.57 10.12
N TYR A 375 13.45 -4.12 9.27
CA TYR A 375 14.85 -4.52 9.34
C TYR A 375 15.80 -3.33 9.18
N ASP A 376 16.94 -3.42 9.84
CA ASP A 376 18.05 -2.45 9.71
C ASP A 376 18.67 -2.58 8.30
N PRO A 377 18.71 -1.50 7.49
CA PRO A 377 19.26 -1.53 6.13
C PRO A 377 20.78 -1.66 6.07
N GLU A 378 21.49 -1.46 7.18
CA GLU A 378 22.95 -1.53 7.25
C GLU A 378 23.44 -2.91 7.75
N THR A 379 22.69 -3.57 8.64
CA THR A 379 23.08 -4.85 9.25
C THR A 379 22.21 -6.03 8.83
N GLY A 380 20.98 -5.76 8.42
CA GLY A 380 19.96 -6.78 8.14
C GLY A 380 19.37 -7.40 9.41
N GLU A 381 19.57 -6.80 10.57
CA GLU A 381 18.96 -7.25 11.82
C GLU A 381 17.48 -6.89 11.87
N GLY A 382 16.64 -7.82 12.35
CA GLY A 382 15.24 -7.59 12.59
C GLY A 382 15.01 -6.58 13.72
N ILE A 383 14.04 -5.69 13.53
CA ILE A 383 13.67 -4.65 14.50
C ILE A 383 12.17 -4.76 14.75
N SER A 384 11.80 -4.66 16.03
CA SER A 384 10.40 -4.64 16.48
C SER A 384 9.56 -5.87 16.13
N ASN A 385 8.58 -6.13 16.94
CA ASN A 385 7.41 -6.99 16.72
C ASN A 385 7.73 -8.36 16.10
N GLN A 386 8.59 -9.16 16.75
CA GLN A 386 8.93 -10.52 16.34
C GLN A 386 7.66 -11.38 16.26
N GLY A 387 7.53 -12.20 15.20
CA GLY A 387 6.35 -12.98 14.91
C GLY A 387 5.37 -12.27 13.95
N PHE A 388 5.73 -11.10 13.42
CA PHE A 388 4.93 -10.38 12.43
C PHE A 388 4.90 -11.16 11.10
N GLN A 389 3.70 -11.50 10.65
CA GLN A 389 3.47 -12.24 9.42
C GLN A 389 3.09 -11.30 8.28
N SER A 390 1.85 -10.87 8.26
CA SER A 390 1.29 -9.88 7.34
C SER A 390 1.92 -9.94 5.94
N TRP A 391 2.23 -8.79 5.37
CA TRP A 391 2.91 -8.65 4.07
C TRP A 391 4.31 -9.27 3.98
N ASN A 392 4.94 -9.66 5.10
CA ASN A 392 6.21 -10.38 5.04
C ASN A 392 6.07 -11.73 4.35
N LEU A 393 4.86 -12.34 4.40
CA LEU A 393 4.55 -13.56 3.67
C LEU A 393 4.65 -13.42 2.15
N LEU A 394 4.62 -12.18 1.60
CA LEU A 394 4.82 -11.91 0.17
C LEU A 394 6.19 -12.33 -0.34
N VAL A 395 7.14 -12.63 0.54
CA VAL A 395 8.40 -13.29 0.16
C VAL A 395 8.16 -14.62 -0.56
N SER A 396 7.01 -15.29 -0.33
CA SER A 396 6.62 -16.51 -1.07
C SER A 396 6.45 -16.24 -2.56
N ASN A 397 5.90 -15.09 -2.93
CA ASN A 397 5.72 -14.67 -4.32
C ASN A 397 7.08 -14.40 -4.99
N MET A 398 8.02 -13.79 -4.25
CA MET A 398 9.39 -13.60 -4.73
C MET A 398 10.13 -14.94 -4.89
N ILE A 399 9.93 -15.91 -3.99
CA ILE A 399 10.48 -17.26 -4.11
C ILE A 399 9.94 -17.97 -5.36
N SER A 400 8.62 -17.90 -5.60
CA SER A 400 8.02 -18.46 -6.82
C SER A 400 8.62 -17.82 -8.08
N TYR A 401 8.76 -16.50 -8.12
CA TYR A 401 9.42 -15.80 -9.22
C TYR A 401 10.87 -16.27 -9.45
N LEU A 402 11.66 -16.40 -8.39
CA LEU A 402 13.07 -16.86 -8.48
C LEU A 402 13.18 -18.31 -8.97
N ASN A 403 12.16 -19.12 -8.72
CA ASN A 403 12.08 -20.51 -9.22
C ASN A 403 11.54 -20.59 -10.66
N GLY A 404 11.10 -19.48 -11.26
CA GLY A 404 10.43 -19.47 -12.57
C GLY A 404 9.00 -20.02 -12.52
N GLU A 405 8.37 -20.01 -11.34
CA GLU A 405 7.00 -20.46 -11.11
C GLU A 405 6.03 -19.25 -11.21
N PRO A 406 4.77 -19.48 -11.64
CA PRO A 406 3.75 -18.44 -11.55
C PRO A 406 3.49 -18.08 -10.08
N PHE A 407 3.13 -16.83 -9.83
CA PHE A 407 2.77 -16.34 -8.51
C PHE A 407 1.52 -15.45 -8.55
N THR A 408 0.82 -15.34 -7.41
CA THR A 408 -0.35 -14.48 -7.30
C THR A 408 0.05 -13.01 -7.40
N GLU A 409 -0.79 -12.22 -8.08
CA GLU A 409 -0.61 -10.77 -8.21
C GLU A 409 -1.76 -10.03 -7.51
N GLU A 410 -1.41 -8.92 -6.85
CA GLU A 410 -2.34 -8.01 -6.18
C GLU A 410 -3.24 -7.22 -7.14
#